data_42468a7ec343a791bc00a80d67fd9c94
#
_entry.id   42468a7ec343a791bc00a80d67fd9c94
#
_cell.length_a   1.000
_cell.length_b   1.000
_cell.length_c   1.000
_cell.angle_alpha   90.00
_cell.angle_beta   90.00
_cell.angle_gamma   90.00
#
_symmetry.space_group_name_H-M   'P 1'
#
loop_
_entity.id
_entity.type
_entity.pdbx_description
1 polymer ?
#
loop_
_entity_poly.entity_id
_entity_poly.type
_entity_poly.pdbx_seq_one_letter_code
_entity_poly.pdbx_strand_id
1 'polypeptide(L)'
;EFRYRGTVYCDDNGKYSFKTILPPPYDAGGFMRPAHFHMMVTAAGYQSLVTQLYFSGDKHISKDTWASTPKAKKRILQVQSLNDGSKKVIFDVNMAAKLAVEPASIGKLTGVYTDEKNRDRKVEFFKKDSKLWVKNDVYGVDLEYMDTNKFKPRDMTESVIAYLFEILPSGDVKLTYSYRVSEKIEHGVAMKK
;
A
#
# COMPACT_ATOMS: atom_id res chain seq x y z
N GLU A 1 -15.00 -6.22 -16.92
CA GLU A 1 -13.98 -7.00 -17.65
C GLU A 1 -12.59 -6.63 -17.14
N PHE A 2 -11.80 -7.64 -16.70
CA PHE A 2 -10.46 -7.43 -16.16
C PHE A 2 -9.36 -7.62 -17.22
N ARG A 3 -9.54 -7.03 -18.39
CA ARG A 3 -8.70 -7.20 -19.57
C ARG A 3 -7.21 -6.93 -19.34
N TYR A 4 -6.88 -6.03 -18.40
CA TYR A 4 -5.51 -5.61 -18.11
C TYR A 4 -5.07 -5.99 -16.69
N ARG A 5 -5.63 -7.04 -16.14
CA ARG A 5 -5.25 -7.61 -14.84
C ARG A 5 -4.96 -9.09 -15.00
N GLY A 6 -3.98 -9.58 -14.25
CA GLY A 6 -3.64 -10.99 -14.22
C GLY A 6 -2.97 -11.35 -12.91
N THR A 7 -2.99 -12.63 -12.58
CA THR A 7 -2.28 -13.20 -11.45
C THR A 7 -1.23 -14.16 -11.97
N VAL A 8 -0.04 -14.08 -11.40
CA VAL A 8 1.10 -14.95 -11.70
C VAL A 8 1.58 -15.55 -10.37
N TYR A 9 1.94 -16.82 -10.40
CA TYR A 9 2.53 -17.52 -9.25
C TYR A 9 4.02 -17.72 -9.49
N CYS A 10 4.80 -17.62 -8.41
CA CYS A 10 6.21 -18.00 -8.46
C CYS A 10 6.35 -19.53 -8.54
N ASP A 11 7.44 -19.97 -9.14
CA ASP A 11 7.90 -21.36 -9.03
C ASP A 11 8.53 -21.64 -7.64
N ASP A 12 8.99 -22.87 -7.42
CA ASP A 12 9.61 -23.30 -6.16
C ASP A 12 10.92 -22.55 -5.83
N ASN A 13 11.53 -21.88 -6.82
CA ASN A 13 12.72 -21.04 -6.64
C ASN A 13 12.37 -19.55 -6.45
N GLY A 14 11.09 -19.20 -6.34
CA GLY A 14 10.62 -17.84 -6.22
C GLY A 14 10.67 -17.04 -7.52
N LYS A 15 10.89 -17.68 -8.68
CA LYS A 15 10.90 -17.02 -9.98
C LYS A 15 9.50 -16.85 -10.54
N TYR A 16 9.24 -15.71 -11.14
CA TYR A 16 7.99 -15.42 -11.85
C TYR A 16 8.28 -14.75 -13.19
N SER A 17 7.40 -14.92 -14.13
CA SER A 17 7.44 -14.21 -15.41
C SER A 17 6.06 -14.08 -16.02
N PHE A 18 5.84 -13.02 -16.78
CA PHE A 18 4.64 -12.83 -17.58
C PHE A 18 4.95 -11.98 -18.81
N LYS A 19 4.13 -12.12 -19.84
CA LYS A 19 4.18 -11.27 -21.03
C LYS A 19 2.99 -10.31 -21.01
N THR A 20 3.24 -9.07 -21.39
CA THR A 20 2.23 -8.02 -21.44
C THR A 20 2.64 -6.94 -22.44
N ILE A 21 1.80 -5.95 -22.64
CA ILE A 21 2.13 -4.75 -23.38
C ILE A 21 2.90 -3.76 -22.47
N LEU A 22 3.75 -2.94 -23.04
CA LEU A 22 4.24 -1.75 -22.36
C LEU A 22 3.09 -0.72 -22.32
N PRO A 23 2.56 -0.36 -21.14
CA PRO A 23 1.48 0.61 -21.09
C PRO A 23 1.95 1.98 -21.59
N PRO A 24 1.07 2.77 -22.23
CA PRO A 24 1.42 4.15 -22.57
C PRO A 24 1.42 5.05 -21.33
N PRO A 25 2.16 6.16 -21.37
CA PRO A 25 1.89 7.29 -20.47
C PRO A 25 0.46 7.79 -20.68
N TYR A 26 -0.15 8.36 -19.64
CA TYR A 26 -1.54 8.84 -19.73
C TYR A 26 -1.75 10.14 -18.96
N ASP A 27 -2.77 10.90 -19.34
CA ASP A 27 -3.23 12.07 -18.62
C ASP A 27 -4.09 11.65 -17.42
N ALA A 28 -3.70 12.07 -16.23
CA ALA A 28 -4.37 11.80 -14.96
C ALA A 28 -5.18 13.00 -14.45
N GLY A 29 -5.77 13.78 -15.35
CA GLY A 29 -6.55 14.97 -15.00
C GLY A 29 -5.73 16.25 -15.00
N GLY A 30 -5.03 16.52 -16.11
CA GLY A 30 -4.23 17.74 -16.33
C GLY A 30 -2.75 17.58 -16.05
N PHE A 31 -2.27 16.37 -15.73
CA PHE A 31 -0.84 16.06 -15.67
C PHE A 31 -0.54 14.68 -16.23
N MET A 32 0.54 14.57 -16.95
CA MET A 32 0.97 13.33 -17.58
C MET A 32 1.65 12.42 -16.56
N ARG A 33 1.18 11.19 -16.46
CA ARG A 33 1.84 10.15 -15.70
C ARG A 33 2.71 9.27 -16.60
N PRO A 34 3.89 8.86 -16.13
CA PRO A 34 4.73 7.91 -16.88
C PRO A 34 4.03 6.55 -17.02
N ALA A 35 4.45 5.79 -18.02
CA ALA A 35 4.09 4.38 -18.15
C ALA A 35 4.40 3.61 -16.86
N HIS A 36 3.44 2.87 -16.31
CA HIS A 36 3.66 2.09 -15.09
C HIS A 36 2.71 0.90 -14.96
N PHE A 37 3.15 -0.09 -14.20
CA PHE A 37 2.32 -1.19 -13.70
C PHE A 37 2.00 -0.99 -12.22
N HIS A 38 0.77 -1.28 -11.84
CA HIS A 38 0.43 -1.57 -10.46
C HIS A 38 0.70 -3.05 -10.19
N MET A 39 1.43 -3.33 -9.14
CA MET A 39 1.78 -4.69 -8.75
C MET A 39 1.45 -4.90 -7.27
N MET A 40 0.74 -5.98 -6.97
CA MET A 40 0.54 -6.47 -5.62
C MET A 40 1.19 -7.84 -5.49
N VAL A 41 2.06 -7.99 -4.50
CA VAL A 41 2.73 -9.26 -4.21
C VAL A 41 2.30 -9.73 -2.83
N THR A 42 1.87 -10.97 -2.74
CA THR A 42 1.44 -11.60 -1.49
C THR A 42 2.13 -12.95 -1.33
N ALA A 43 2.58 -13.25 -0.11
CA ALA A 43 3.10 -14.55 0.24
C ALA A 43 2.73 -14.89 1.69
N ALA A 44 2.60 -16.17 2.01
CA ALA A 44 2.35 -16.60 3.38
C ALA A 44 3.52 -16.21 4.30
N GLY A 45 3.21 -15.63 5.45
CA GLY A 45 4.22 -15.16 6.41
C GLY A 45 4.89 -13.83 6.08
N TYR A 46 4.50 -13.15 5.00
CA TYR A 46 5.04 -11.85 4.59
C TYR A 46 3.97 -10.78 4.52
N GLN A 47 4.39 -9.53 4.71
CA GLN A 47 3.54 -8.36 4.47
C GLN A 47 3.30 -8.19 2.97
N SER A 48 2.06 -7.84 2.60
CA SER A 48 1.74 -7.56 1.19
C SER A 48 2.50 -6.33 0.71
N LEU A 49 3.11 -6.46 -0.46
CA LEU A 49 3.75 -5.36 -1.15
C LEU A 49 2.83 -4.83 -2.25
N VAL A 50 2.40 -3.59 -2.13
CA VAL A 50 1.70 -2.86 -3.20
C VAL A 50 2.64 -1.79 -3.75
N THR A 51 2.88 -1.80 -5.04
CA THR A 51 3.88 -0.93 -5.67
C THR A 51 3.50 -0.54 -7.10
N GLN A 52 4.21 0.46 -7.63
CA GLN A 52 4.16 0.85 -9.04
C GLN A 52 5.56 0.68 -9.63
N LEU A 53 5.64 0.02 -10.78
CA LEU A 53 6.88 -0.19 -11.53
C LEU A 53 6.89 0.74 -12.73
N TYR A 54 7.95 1.52 -12.88
CA TYR A 54 8.16 2.49 -13.94
C TYR A 54 9.24 2.00 -14.91
N PHE A 55 9.36 2.62 -16.06
CA PHE A 55 10.29 2.20 -17.13
C PHE A 55 11.26 3.31 -17.42
N SER A 56 12.56 3.00 -17.43
CA SER A 56 13.61 3.96 -17.74
C SER A 56 13.42 4.56 -19.13
N GLY A 57 13.76 5.83 -19.27
CA GLY A 57 13.60 6.57 -20.53
C GLY A 57 12.25 7.26 -20.71
N ASP A 58 11.27 7.03 -19.83
CA ASP A 58 10.02 7.79 -19.89
C ASP A 58 10.24 9.22 -19.40
N LYS A 59 9.96 10.20 -20.28
CA LYS A 59 10.18 11.64 -20.05
C LYS A 59 9.32 12.23 -18.93
N HIS A 60 8.26 11.54 -18.53
CA HIS A 60 7.34 12.01 -17.50
C HIS A 60 7.76 11.64 -16.08
N ILE A 61 8.74 10.74 -15.88
CA ILE A 61 9.20 10.29 -14.56
C ILE A 61 9.64 11.46 -13.67
N SER A 62 10.42 12.39 -14.22
CA SER A 62 10.98 13.50 -13.44
C SER A 62 9.94 14.49 -12.90
N LYS A 63 8.76 14.53 -13.51
CA LYS A 63 7.66 15.44 -13.17
C LYS A 63 6.51 14.76 -12.42
N ASP A 64 6.52 13.42 -12.33
CA ASP A 64 5.46 12.64 -11.67
C ASP A 64 5.66 12.63 -10.15
N THR A 65 4.64 12.94 -9.39
CA THR A 65 4.67 13.05 -7.93
C THR A 65 5.16 11.76 -7.24
N TRP A 66 4.88 10.60 -7.82
CA TRP A 66 5.26 9.30 -7.25
C TRP A 66 6.54 8.72 -7.84
N ALA A 67 6.75 8.87 -9.15
CA ALA A 67 7.89 8.30 -9.85
C ALA A 67 9.19 9.09 -9.60
N SER A 68 9.11 10.40 -9.32
CA SER A 68 10.28 11.25 -9.06
C SER A 68 10.86 11.08 -7.66
N THR A 69 10.19 10.40 -6.76
CA THR A 69 10.63 10.26 -5.35
C THR A 69 11.90 9.42 -5.23
N PRO A 70 12.75 9.65 -4.21
CA PRO A 70 13.92 8.81 -3.96
C PRO A 70 13.56 7.32 -3.76
N LYS A 71 12.42 7.04 -3.14
CA LYS A 71 11.90 5.66 -2.97
C LYS A 71 11.53 5.00 -4.30
N ALA A 72 11.14 5.77 -5.31
CA ALA A 72 10.78 5.26 -6.62
C ALA A 72 11.98 4.81 -7.47
N LYS A 73 13.19 5.30 -7.19
CA LYS A 73 14.39 4.97 -7.98
C LYS A 73 14.61 3.47 -8.16
N LYS A 74 14.37 2.67 -7.11
CA LYS A 74 14.49 1.19 -7.15
C LYS A 74 13.39 0.51 -7.98
N ARG A 75 12.36 1.25 -8.40
CA ARG A 75 11.20 0.78 -9.15
C ARG A 75 11.15 1.34 -10.57
N ILE A 76 12.21 2.07 -10.98
CA ILE A 76 12.42 2.49 -12.37
C ILE A 76 13.26 1.41 -13.02
N LEU A 77 12.62 0.55 -13.80
CA LEU A 77 13.21 -0.63 -14.38
C LEU A 77 13.95 -0.29 -15.68
N GLN A 78 15.13 -0.87 -15.86
CA GLN A 78 15.85 -0.77 -17.12
C GLN A 78 15.17 -1.61 -18.19
N VAL A 79 14.84 -0.99 -19.32
CA VAL A 79 14.21 -1.66 -20.44
C VAL A 79 15.28 -2.16 -21.39
N GLN A 80 15.35 -3.46 -21.57
CA GLN A 80 16.26 -4.13 -22.52
C GLN A 80 15.48 -4.46 -23.79
N SER A 81 15.98 -4.04 -24.94
CA SER A 81 15.47 -4.47 -26.25
C SER A 81 16.06 -5.81 -26.63
N LEU A 82 15.25 -6.74 -27.08
CA LEU A 82 15.67 -8.06 -27.54
C LEU A 82 15.72 -8.10 -29.08
N ASN A 83 16.40 -9.11 -29.63
CA ASN A 83 16.60 -9.25 -31.09
C ASN A 83 15.30 -9.50 -31.86
N ASP A 84 14.26 -10.02 -31.21
CA ASP A 84 12.96 -10.25 -31.78
C ASP A 84 12.02 -9.01 -31.75
N GLY A 85 12.56 -7.84 -31.35
CA GLY A 85 11.82 -6.60 -31.20
C GLY A 85 11.03 -6.49 -29.89
N SER A 86 10.98 -7.53 -29.08
CA SER A 86 10.37 -7.47 -27.75
C SER A 86 11.22 -6.72 -26.74
N LYS A 87 10.65 -6.39 -25.60
CA LYS A 87 11.33 -5.71 -24.50
C LYS A 87 11.31 -6.58 -23.26
N LYS A 88 12.36 -6.53 -22.47
CA LYS A 88 12.48 -7.25 -21.21
C LYS A 88 12.79 -6.27 -20.08
N VAL A 89 12.19 -6.50 -18.92
CA VAL A 89 12.52 -5.87 -17.65
C VAL A 89 12.69 -6.93 -16.58
N ILE A 90 13.50 -6.64 -15.56
CA ILE A 90 13.72 -7.52 -14.42
C ILE A 90 13.37 -6.73 -13.17
N PHE A 91 12.65 -7.35 -12.26
CA PHE A 91 12.32 -6.77 -10.98
C PHE A 91 12.37 -7.84 -9.88
N ASP A 92 13.30 -7.67 -8.96
CA ASP A 92 13.43 -8.51 -7.78
C ASP A 92 12.60 -7.94 -6.64
N VAL A 93 11.83 -8.81 -6.00
CA VAL A 93 10.91 -8.44 -4.92
C VAL A 93 11.49 -8.89 -3.58
N ASN A 94 11.71 -7.91 -2.70
CA ASN A 94 12.05 -8.17 -1.30
C ASN A 94 10.83 -7.89 -0.42
N MET A 95 10.33 -8.90 0.28
CA MET A 95 9.16 -8.81 1.14
C MET A 95 9.59 -8.80 2.61
N ALA A 96 8.98 -7.91 3.40
CA ALA A 96 9.16 -7.91 4.84
C ALA A 96 8.37 -9.07 5.49
N ALA A 97 8.94 -9.72 6.47
CA ALA A 97 8.24 -10.73 7.25
C ALA A 97 7.02 -10.13 7.94
N LYS A 98 5.97 -10.91 8.04
CA LYS A 98 4.75 -10.52 8.75
C LYS A 98 4.98 -10.63 10.25
N LEU A 99 4.77 -9.53 10.95
CA LEU A 99 4.82 -9.52 12.40
C LEU A 99 3.50 -10.01 12.98
N ALA A 100 3.58 -10.82 14.02
CA ALA A 100 2.42 -11.27 14.77
C ALA A 100 2.07 -10.24 15.85
N VAL A 101 0.77 -10.00 16.02
CA VAL A 101 0.25 -9.22 17.15
C VAL A 101 -0.57 -10.18 18.01
N GLU A 102 -0.32 -10.16 19.31
CA GLU A 102 -1.09 -10.97 20.25
C GLU A 102 -2.59 -10.60 20.18
N PRO A 103 -3.48 -11.59 20.06
CA PRO A 103 -4.91 -11.33 19.92
C PRO A 103 -5.54 -10.49 21.04
N ALA A 104 -4.99 -10.57 22.26
CA ALA A 104 -5.41 -9.76 23.40
C ALA A 104 -5.08 -8.26 23.19
N SER A 105 -3.95 -7.97 22.56
CA SER A 105 -3.55 -6.59 22.24
C SER A 105 -4.47 -5.98 21.18
N ILE A 106 -4.93 -6.74 20.20
CA ILE A 106 -5.88 -6.29 19.19
C ILE A 106 -7.18 -5.78 19.84
N GLY A 107 -7.69 -6.48 20.86
CA GLY A 107 -8.90 -6.08 21.56
C GLY A 107 -8.82 -4.67 22.17
N LYS A 108 -7.64 -4.25 22.62
CA LYS A 108 -7.43 -2.90 23.17
C LYS A 108 -7.55 -1.81 22.10
N LEU A 109 -7.28 -2.14 20.84
CA LEU A 109 -7.27 -1.22 19.72
C LEU A 109 -8.62 -1.08 19.03
N THR A 110 -9.61 -1.94 19.35
CA THR A 110 -10.96 -1.86 18.77
C THR A 110 -11.76 -0.71 19.36
N GLY A 111 -12.69 -0.17 18.58
CA GLY A 111 -13.61 0.89 18.99
C GLY A 111 -13.69 2.03 17.98
N VAL A 112 -14.41 3.08 18.35
CA VAL A 112 -14.59 4.28 17.54
C VAL A 112 -13.63 5.35 17.99
N TYR A 113 -12.86 5.88 17.05
CA TYR A 113 -11.92 6.97 17.25
C TYR A 113 -12.47 8.22 16.60
N THR A 114 -12.56 9.31 17.37
CA THR A 114 -13.07 10.59 16.87
C THR A 114 -11.91 11.54 16.65
N ASP A 115 -11.81 12.11 15.46
CA ASP A 115 -10.76 13.06 15.11
C ASP A 115 -10.81 14.32 15.99
N GLU A 116 -9.66 14.79 16.44
CA GLU A 116 -9.55 15.93 17.33
C GLU A 116 -9.95 17.26 16.66
N LYS A 117 -9.65 17.40 15.38
CA LYS A 117 -9.91 18.62 14.60
C LYS A 117 -11.28 18.61 13.93
N ASN A 118 -11.78 17.42 13.58
CA ASN A 118 -13.07 17.25 12.92
C ASN A 118 -13.87 16.14 13.59
N ARG A 119 -14.77 16.50 14.51
CA ARG A 119 -15.58 15.56 15.31
C ARG A 119 -16.55 14.71 14.49
N ASP A 120 -16.88 15.11 13.28
CA ASP A 120 -17.73 14.33 12.38
C ASP A 120 -16.93 13.19 11.72
N ARG A 121 -15.60 13.33 11.65
CA ARG A 121 -14.71 12.28 11.16
C ARG A 121 -14.47 11.25 12.26
N LYS A 122 -14.93 10.03 11.99
CA LYS A 122 -14.77 8.88 12.88
C LYS A 122 -14.12 7.74 12.13
N VAL A 123 -13.26 7.00 12.81
CA VAL A 123 -12.65 5.77 12.32
C VAL A 123 -13.01 4.66 13.28
N GLU A 124 -13.63 3.59 12.80
CA GLU A 124 -14.06 2.45 13.60
C GLU A 124 -13.19 1.23 13.30
N PHE A 125 -12.66 0.61 14.35
CA PHE A 125 -11.91 -0.63 14.27
C PHE A 125 -12.62 -1.74 15.01
N PHE A 126 -12.59 -2.94 14.44
CA PHE A 126 -13.15 -4.13 15.06
C PHE A 126 -12.23 -5.33 14.86
N LYS A 127 -12.42 -6.37 15.69
CA LYS A 127 -11.70 -7.61 15.61
C LYS A 127 -12.51 -8.65 14.84
N LYS A 128 -11.91 -9.28 13.84
CA LYS A 128 -12.46 -10.41 13.12
C LYS A 128 -11.32 -11.36 12.73
N ASP A 129 -11.52 -12.67 12.90
CA ASP A 129 -10.55 -13.72 12.56
C ASP A 129 -9.14 -13.45 13.12
N SER A 130 -9.07 -13.05 14.40
CA SER A 130 -7.82 -12.70 15.09
C SER A 130 -7.02 -11.55 14.46
N LYS A 131 -7.65 -10.73 13.61
CA LYS A 131 -7.07 -9.55 12.98
C LYS A 131 -7.81 -8.29 13.38
N LEU A 132 -7.10 -7.15 13.26
CA LEU A 132 -7.71 -5.84 13.34
C LEU A 132 -8.27 -5.48 11.96
N TRP A 133 -9.48 -4.97 11.94
CA TRP A 133 -10.16 -4.49 10.74
C TRP A 133 -10.54 -3.03 10.93
N VAL A 134 -10.47 -2.26 9.87
CA VAL A 134 -11.04 -0.91 9.80
C VAL A 134 -12.35 -0.97 9.02
N LYS A 135 -13.38 -0.32 9.55
CA LYS A 135 -14.68 -0.20 8.89
C LYS A 135 -14.61 0.86 7.80
N ASN A 136 -15.17 0.57 6.66
CA ASN A 136 -15.48 1.53 5.60
C ASN A 136 -17.00 1.56 5.35
N ASP A 137 -17.47 2.36 4.40
CA ASP A 137 -18.89 2.56 4.12
C ASP A 137 -19.63 1.31 3.63
N VAL A 138 -18.92 0.31 3.13
CA VAL A 138 -19.51 -0.88 2.50
C VAL A 138 -19.25 -2.16 3.32
N TYR A 139 -17.98 -2.34 3.76
CA TYR A 139 -17.52 -3.52 4.51
C TYR A 139 -16.32 -3.13 5.36
N GLY A 140 -15.63 -4.06 5.91
CA GLY A 140 -14.35 -3.79 6.58
C GLY A 140 -13.17 -4.21 5.73
N VAL A 141 -12.01 -3.63 6.00
CA VAL A 141 -10.73 -4.01 5.41
C VAL A 141 -9.81 -4.54 6.50
N ASP A 142 -9.23 -5.73 6.31
CA ASP A 142 -8.29 -6.29 7.25
C ASP A 142 -6.95 -5.55 7.20
N LEU A 143 -6.37 -5.36 8.39
CA LEU A 143 -5.14 -4.62 8.56
C LEU A 143 -3.97 -5.57 8.79
N GLU A 144 -2.83 -5.23 8.20
CA GLU A 144 -1.55 -5.87 8.42
C GLU A 144 -0.77 -5.09 9.48
N TYR A 145 -0.29 -5.79 10.49
CA TYR A 145 0.63 -5.24 11.49
C TYR A 145 2.00 -5.05 10.85
N MET A 146 2.55 -3.88 11.02
CA MET A 146 3.84 -3.52 10.45
C MET A 146 4.95 -3.52 11.50
N ASP A 147 4.80 -2.65 12.51
CA ASP A 147 5.77 -2.46 13.57
C ASP A 147 5.16 -1.52 14.64
N THR A 148 5.53 -1.72 15.91
CA THR A 148 5.25 -0.78 17.02
C THR A 148 3.82 -0.24 17.03
N ASN A 149 2.81 -1.13 17.02
CA ASN A 149 1.39 -0.79 16.94
C ASN A 149 0.97 -0.03 15.66
N LYS A 150 1.75 -0.15 14.61
CA LYS A 150 1.45 0.42 13.29
C LYS A 150 0.81 -0.62 12.37
N PHE A 151 -0.27 -0.22 11.72
CA PHE A 151 -1.04 -1.06 10.82
C PHE A 151 -1.28 -0.36 9.48
N LYS A 152 -1.46 -1.14 8.43
CA LYS A 152 -1.92 -0.65 7.12
C LYS A 152 -2.99 -1.59 6.55
N PRO A 153 -3.90 -1.10 5.68
CA PRO A 153 -4.73 -1.99 4.87
C PRO A 153 -3.85 -2.89 4.00
N ARG A 154 -4.29 -4.15 3.81
CA ARG A 154 -3.51 -5.15 3.08
C ARG A 154 -3.17 -4.72 1.65
N ASP A 155 -4.12 -4.10 0.97
CA ASP A 155 -4.04 -3.70 -0.43
C ASP A 155 -3.49 -2.28 -0.65
N MET A 156 -3.01 -1.63 0.41
CA MET A 156 -2.49 -0.26 0.36
C MET A 156 -1.04 -0.17 0.78
N THR A 157 -0.34 0.85 0.29
CA THR A 157 0.99 1.18 0.78
C THR A 157 0.90 2.01 2.06
N GLU A 158 1.84 1.84 2.97
CA GLU A 158 1.98 2.65 4.19
C GLU A 158 2.04 4.15 3.90
N SER A 159 2.59 4.54 2.76
CA SER A 159 2.68 5.95 2.36
C SER A 159 1.34 6.57 1.96
N VAL A 160 0.29 5.76 1.79
CA VAL A 160 -1.05 6.22 1.41
C VAL A 160 -1.99 6.20 2.60
N ILE A 161 -2.09 5.04 3.27
CA ILE A 161 -2.93 4.88 4.46
C ILE A 161 -2.16 4.07 5.49
N ALA A 162 -2.04 4.58 6.71
CA ALA A 162 -1.48 3.89 7.86
C ALA A 162 -2.17 4.35 9.14
N TYR A 163 -2.19 3.46 10.13
CA TYR A 163 -2.77 3.67 11.44
C TYR A 163 -1.73 3.34 12.50
N LEU A 164 -1.38 4.31 13.33
CA LEU A 164 -0.47 4.15 14.47
C LEU A 164 -1.24 4.34 15.76
N PHE A 165 -1.25 3.32 16.61
CA PHE A 165 -1.92 3.34 17.91
C PHE A 165 -0.90 3.57 19.04
N GLU A 166 -1.22 4.47 19.94
CA GLU A 166 -0.44 4.77 21.14
C GLU A 166 -1.35 4.55 22.36
N ILE A 167 -0.96 3.61 23.22
CA ILE A 167 -1.66 3.38 24.50
C ILE A 167 -1.03 4.31 25.52
N LEU A 168 -1.80 5.26 26.00
CA LEU A 168 -1.37 6.28 26.95
C LEU A 168 -1.29 5.70 28.38
N PRO A 169 -0.54 6.34 29.30
CA PRO A 169 -0.49 5.92 30.70
C PRO A 169 -1.84 5.91 31.40
N SER A 170 -2.81 6.72 30.94
CA SER A 170 -4.20 6.70 31.41
C SER A 170 -4.98 5.43 31.02
N GLY A 171 -4.46 4.64 30.06
CA GLY A 171 -5.18 3.53 29.44
C GLY A 171 -5.96 3.92 28.19
N ASP A 172 -6.06 5.22 27.89
CA ASP A 172 -6.68 5.69 26.66
C ASP A 172 -5.84 5.31 25.45
N VAL A 173 -6.49 5.21 24.28
CA VAL A 173 -5.80 4.90 23.04
C VAL A 173 -5.91 6.08 22.08
N LYS A 174 -4.75 6.60 21.71
CA LYS A 174 -4.60 7.63 20.68
C LYS A 174 -4.29 6.98 19.35
N LEU A 175 -4.95 7.43 18.30
CA LEU A 175 -4.71 7.03 16.92
C LEU A 175 -4.11 8.19 16.15
N THR A 176 -2.95 7.97 15.56
CA THR A 176 -2.44 8.82 14.48
C THR A 176 -2.66 8.09 13.16
N TYR A 177 -3.29 8.71 12.19
CA TYR A 177 -3.60 8.07 10.93
C TYR A 177 -3.27 8.97 9.74
N SER A 178 -2.87 8.36 8.64
CA SER A 178 -2.71 9.01 7.35
C SER A 178 -3.87 8.66 6.44
N TYR A 179 -4.27 9.62 5.61
CA TYR A 179 -5.31 9.44 4.61
C TYR A 179 -5.03 10.33 3.40
N ARG A 180 -5.60 9.97 2.27
CA ARG A 180 -5.39 10.72 1.04
C ARG A 180 -6.54 11.70 0.81
N VAL A 181 -6.17 12.96 0.50
CA VAL A 181 -7.10 13.97 0.00
C VAL A 181 -6.55 14.45 -1.34
N SER A 182 -7.23 14.09 -2.42
CA SER A 182 -6.74 14.31 -3.79
C SER A 182 -5.33 13.69 -3.97
N GLU A 183 -4.32 14.51 -4.21
CA GLU A 183 -2.93 14.05 -4.38
C GLU A 183 -2.07 14.14 -3.12
N LYS A 184 -2.59 14.72 -2.05
CA LYS A 184 -1.85 14.94 -0.79
C LYS A 184 -2.16 13.85 0.22
N ILE A 185 -1.13 13.47 0.98
CA ILE A 185 -1.30 12.67 2.19
C ILE A 185 -1.45 13.64 3.35
N GLU A 186 -2.57 13.54 4.03
CA GLU A 186 -2.84 14.26 5.26
C GLU A 186 -2.77 13.34 6.47
N HIS A 187 -2.59 13.92 7.64
CA HIS A 187 -2.51 13.20 8.90
C HIS A 187 -3.58 13.72 9.86
N GLY A 188 -4.26 12.80 10.52
CA GLY A 188 -5.20 13.07 11.58
C GLY A 188 -4.75 12.47 12.89
N VAL A 189 -5.29 13.02 13.99
CA VAL A 189 -5.16 12.48 15.34
C VAL A 189 -6.55 12.28 15.88
N ALA A 190 -6.82 11.11 16.45
CA ALA A 190 -8.12 10.76 17.01
C ALA A 190 -7.96 10.04 18.34
N MET A 191 -8.95 10.21 19.21
CA MET A 191 -9.00 9.54 20.51
C MET A 191 -10.10 8.49 20.50
N LYS A 192 -9.84 7.36 21.15
CA LYS A 192 -10.84 6.35 21.42
C LYS A 192 -11.82 6.88 22.46
N LYS A 193 -13.10 6.71 22.20
CA LYS A 193 -14.19 6.95 23.16
C LYS A 193 -14.63 5.65 23.79
#